data_ea18705357779e4b1d423956c125f4b0
#
_entry.id   ea18705357779e4b1d423956c125f4b0
#
_cell.length_a   1.000
_cell.length_b   1.000
_cell.length_c   1.000
_cell.angle_alpha   90.00
_cell.angle_beta   90.00
_cell.angle_gamma   90.00
#
_symmetry.space_group_name_H-M   'P 1'
#
loop_
_entity.id
_entity.type
_entity.pdbx_description
1 polymer ?
#
loop_
_entity_poly.entity_id
_entity_poly.type
_entity_poly.pdbx_seq_one_letter_code
_entity_poly.pdbx_strand_id
1 'polypeptide(L)'
;MRLRHVFLPALLMGILLTPASAQTPAPAPKPAVPAVPKPASAVAPKPAIATKPVVPGVAAVKPAAPRPATAPATGARPALRPVAKTAPAAAPKEMTDEQKTIYALGLSIARSLKTFSLSPAEMDVVKQALTDSAANKPAVELETWGPKIQGLSESRAALVTVKEKEASNAYCAKAATEPGAKKTASGLVYKELTPGTGASPVASDTVKVHYRGTLIDGTEFDSSYKRNEPATFPLGNVIKGWTEGVQLMKVGGKSILICPSDIAYGDQGRPSIPGGAALIFEIELLEIVK
;
A
#
# COMPACT_ATOMS: atom_id res chain seq x y z
N MET A 1 -9.71 14.63 -76.06
CA MET A 1 -8.51 14.81 -76.89
C MET A 1 -7.35 14.10 -76.19
N ARG A 2 -6.97 12.99 -76.79
CA ARG A 2 -5.77 12.15 -76.75
C ARG A 2 -4.92 12.01 -75.50
N LEU A 3 -5.07 10.90 -74.90
CA LEU A 3 -4.19 10.04 -74.08
C LEU A 3 -2.76 9.94 -74.67
N ARG A 4 -1.72 10.07 -73.82
CA ARG A 4 -0.39 9.53 -74.14
C ARG A 4 0.16 8.77 -72.93
N HIS A 5 0.16 7.45 -73.06
CA HIS A 5 0.92 6.49 -72.23
C HIS A 5 2.39 6.66 -72.54
N VAL A 6 3.23 6.72 -71.49
CA VAL A 6 4.69 6.47 -71.64
C VAL A 6 5.01 5.26 -70.77
N PHE A 7 5.35 4.17 -71.45
CA PHE A 7 5.96 2.96 -70.88
C PHE A 7 7.45 3.24 -70.64
N LEU A 8 7.95 2.84 -69.47
CA LEU A 8 9.38 2.72 -69.20
C LEU A 8 9.67 1.29 -68.69
N PRO A 9 10.71 0.62 -69.22
CA PRO A 9 10.92 -0.79 -69.00
C PRO A 9 11.66 -1.08 -67.69
N ALA A 10 11.36 -2.23 -67.12
CA ALA A 10 11.99 -2.83 -65.98
C ALA A 10 13.46 -3.24 -66.25
N LEU A 11 14.39 -2.81 -65.44
CA LEU A 11 15.74 -3.34 -65.39
C LEU A 11 15.87 -4.31 -64.25
N LEU A 12 15.95 -5.60 -64.58
CA LEU A 12 16.15 -6.72 -63.67
C LEU A 12 17.64 -6.75 -63.28
N MET A 13 17.98 -6.40 -62.01
CA MET A 13 19.34 -6.62 -61.49
C MET A 13 19.24 -7.59 -60.33
N GLY A 14 19.63 -8.84 -60.61
CA GLY A 14 19.71 -9.90 -59.62
C GLY A 14 20.78 -9.63 -58.60
N ILE A 15 20.42 -9.58 -57.34
CA ILE A 15 21.33 -9.59 -56.19
C ILE A 15 21.22 -10.97 -55.54
N LEU A 16 22.29 -11.76 -55.64
CA LEU A 16 22.50 -13.00 -54.89
C LEU A 16 22.47 -12.66 -53.39
N LEU A 17 21.45 -13.10 -52.66
CA LEU A 17 21.47 -13.14 -51.21
C LEU A 17 22.17 -14.41 -50.73
N THR A 18 23.37 -14.26 -50.16
CA THR A 18 24.00 -15.28 -49.31
C THR A 18 23.25 -15.32 -47.97
N PRO A 19 22.96 -16.48 -47.35
CA PRO A 19 22.34 -16.53 -46.02
C PRO A 19 23.43 -16.16 -44.99
N ALA A 20 23.20 -15.05 -44.29
CA ALA A 20 23.97 -14.69 -43.10
C ALA A 20 23.55 -15.61 -41.93
N SER A 21 24.49 -16.39 -41.43
CA SER A 21 24.36 -17.19 -40.20
C SER A 21 23.98 -16.29 -39.05
N ALA A 22 22.78 -16.58 -38.44
CA ALA A 22 22.35 -15.95 -37.22
C ALA A 22 23.29 -16.34 -36.05
N GLN A 23 24.17 -15.46 -35.67
CA GLN A 23 24.90 -15.56 -34.41
C GLN A 23 23.97 -15.12 -33.28
N THR A 24 23.67 -16.05 -32.39
CA THR A 24 22.97 -15.81 -31.12
C THR A 24 23.80 -14.84 -30.27
N PRO A 25 23.29 -13.69 -29.81
CA PRO A 25 24.05 -12.82 -28.93
C PRO A 25 24.27 -13.50 -27.57
N ALA A 26 25.51 -13.47 -27.10
CA ALA A 26 25.90 -13.96 -25.79
C ALA A 26 25.14 -13.21 -24.67
N PRO A 27 24.79 -13.86 -23.55
CA PRO A 27 24.09 -13.21 -22.45
C PRO A 27 25.00 -12.12 -21.82
N ALA A 28 24.42 -10.94 -21.60
CA ALA A 28 25.07 -9.82 -20.94
C ALA A 28 25.55 -10.20 -19.54
N PRO A 29 26.74 -9.70 -19.09
CA PRO A 29 27.27 -9.97 -17.76
C PRO A 29 26.35 -9.36 -16.69
N LYS A 30 26.05 -10.14 -15.65
CA LYS A 30 25.31 -9.69 -14.45
C LYS A 30 26.02 -8.50 -13.82
N PRO A 31 25.30 -7.43 -13.42
CA PRO A 31 25.91 -6.34 -12.67
C PRO A 31 26.43 -6.86 -11.33
N ALA A 32 27.71 -6.55 -11.05
CA ALA A 32 28.37 -6.86 -9.79
C ALA A 32 27.66 -6.12 -8.64
N VAL A 33 27.26 -6.86 -7.62
CA VAL A 33 26.70 -6.32 -6.38
C VAL A 33 27.84 -5.61 -5.64
N PRO A 34 27.72 -4.32 -5.26
CA PRO A 34 28.74 -3.66 -4.45
C PRO A 34 28.77 -4.30 -3.05
N ALA A 35 29.95 -4.69 -2.59
CA ALA A 35 30.18 -5.23 -1.26
C ALA A 35 29.81 -4.20 -0.19
N VAL A 36 28.93 -4.63 0.74
CA VAL A 36 28.54 -3.85 1.92
C VAL A 36 29.73 -3.77 2.88
N PRO A 37 30.20 -2.58 3.30
CA PRO A 37 31.25 -2.48 4.30
C PRO A 37 30.76 -2.97 5.66
N LYS A 38 31.54 -3.82 6.29
CA LYS A 38 31.36 -4.37 7.64
C LYS A 38 31.33 -3.22 8.67
N PRO A 39 30.32 -3.13 9.56
CA PRO A 39 30.30 -2.08 10.57
C PRO A 39 31.43 -2.30 11.60
N ALA A 40 32.19 -1.25 11.83
CA ALA A 40 33.21 -1.20 12.89
C ALA A 40 32.54 -1.24 14.26
N SER A 41 33.12 -2.04 15.15
CA SER A 41 32.72 -2.18 16.56
C SER A 41 32.66 -0.81 17.24
N ALA A 42 31.48 -0.36 17.63
CA ALA A 42 31.30 0.79 18.50
C ALA A 42 31.38 0.33 19.96
N VAL A 43 32.31 0.94 20.65
CA VAL A 43 32.56 0.84 22.10
C VAL A 43 31.33 1.31 22.86
N ALA A 44 30.87 0.50 23.83
CA ALA A 44 29.74 0.80 24.71
C ALA A 44 30.09 1.95 25.68
N PRO A 45 29.21 2.95 25.86
CA PRO A 45 29.35 3.89 26.96
C PRO A 45 28.76 3.31 28.24
N LYS A 46 29.51 3.49 29.32
CA LYS A 46 29.25 3.13 30.72
C LYS A 46 28.00 3.85 31.28
N PRO A 47 27.16 3.22 32.11
CA PRO A 47 25.94 3.83 32.61
C PRO A 47 26.22 4.92 33.61
N ALA A 48 25.62 6.09 33.42
CA ALA A 48 25.61 7.20 34.39
C ALA A 48 24.42 7.04 35.35
N ILE A 49 24.70 7.38 36.59
CA ILE A 49 23.95 7.24 37.81
C ILE A 49 22.58 7.92 37.76
N ALA A 50 21.55 7.20 38.21
CA ALA A 50 20.18 7.69 38.41
C ALA A 50 20.11 8.77 39.51
N THR A 51 19.60 9.94 39.18
CA THR A 51 19.06 10.90 40.14
C THR A 51 17.54 10.90 40.08
N LYS A 52 16.88 10.55 41.16
CA LYS A 52 15.43 10.62 41.37
C LYS A 52 14.94 12.08 41.30
N PRO A 53 13.86 12.41 40.60
CA PRO A 53 13.15 13.65 40.88
C PRO A 53 12.16 13.47 42.03
N VAL A 54 12.27 14.40 42.99
CA VAL A 54 11.36 14.61 44.11
C VAL A 54 10.04 15.16 43.59
N VAL A 55 8.92 14.56 43.98
CA VAL A 55 7.57 15.01 43.69
C VAL A 55 7.10 15.95 44.82
N PRO A 56 6.69 17.19 44.54
CA PRO A 56 5.95 17.97 45.53
C PRO A 56 4.47 17.54 45.52
N GLY A 57 3.94 17.27 46.71
CA GLY A 57 2.57 16.85 46.96
C GLY A 57 1.53 17.90 46.51
N VAL A 58 0.48 17.43 45.90
CA VAL A 58 -0.74 18.19 45.61
C VAL A 58 -1.83 17.70 46.57
N ALA A 59 -2.34 18.63 47.35
CA ALA A 59 -3.37 18.44 48.37
C ALA A 59 -4.70 17.98 47.74
N ALA A 60 -5.36 17.04 48.40
CA ALA A 60 -6.68 16.53 48.09
C ALA A 60 -7.75 17.63 48.24
N VAL A 61 -8.52 17.85 47.16
CA VAL A 61 -9.76 18.65 47.21
C VAL A 61 -10.96 17.69 47.16
N LYS A 62 -11.73 17.76 48.27
CA LYS A 62 -12.94 17.01 48.55
C LYS A 62 -14.08 17.48 47.65
N PRO A 63 -14.93 16.61 47.06
CA PRO A 63 -16.08 17.03 46.29
C PRO A 63 -17.23 17.49 47.16
N ALA A 64 -17.81 18.65 46.84
CA ALA A 64 -19.03 19.19 47.49
C ALA A 64 -20.30 18.67 46.78
N ALA A 65 -21.28 18.30 47.59
CA ALA A 65 -22.58 17.76 47.19
C ALA A 65 -23.52 18.80 46.53
N PRO A 66 -24.55 18.40 45.76
CA PRO A 66 -25.44 19.29 45.05
C PRO A 66 -26.57 19.85 45.92
N ARG A 67 -26.93 21.10 45.67
CA ARG A 67 -28.09 21.76 46.29
C ARG A 67 -29.27 21.88 45.29
N PRO A 68 -30.51 21.84 45.73
CA PRO A 68 -31.68 21.60 44.91
C PRO A 68 -32.25 22.83 44.20
N ALA A 69 -33.10 22.53 43.22
CA ALA A 69 -33.82 23.39 42.32
C ALA A 69 -34.78 24.40 42.99
N THR A 70 -34.88 25.56 42.39
CA THR A 70 -36.11 26.38 42.37
C THR A 70 -36.44 26.79 40.94
N ALA A 71 -37.60 26.39 40.46
CA ALA A 71 -38.32 27.02 39.37
C ALA A 71 -39.38 27.93 39.99
N PRO A 72 -40.11 28.83 39.26
CA PRO A 72 -40.25 29.01 37.83
C PRO A 72 -40.25 30.46 37.38
N ALA A 73 -40.09 30.72 36.06
CA ALA A 73 -40.76 31.87 35.42
C ALA A 73 -40.90 31.64 33.91
N THR A 74 -42.13 31.66 33.49
CA THR A 74 -42.72 31.81 32.20
C THR A 74 -41.96 32.82 31.29
N GLY A 75 -41.62 32.39 30.05
CA GLY A 75 -41.12 33.34 29.06
C GLY A 75 -40.88 32.71 27.70
N ALA A 76 -41.86 32.86 26.78
CA ALA A 76 -41.75 32.94 25.34
C ALA A 76 -40.87 31.88 24.60
N ARG A 77 -41.54 30.91 23.99
CA ARG A 77 -41.03 30.07 22.92
C ARG A 77 -40.51 30.96 21.77
N PRO A 78 -39.24 30.84 21.33
CA PRO A 78 -38.84 31.33 20.03
C PRO A 78 -39.49 30.42 18.98
N ALA A 79 -40.16 31.02 18.00
CA ALA A 79 -40.71 30.34 16.85
C ALA A 79 -39.61 29.58 16.10
N LEU A 80 -39.81 28.29 15.93
CA LEU A 80 -39.00 27.44 15.07
C LEU A 80 -39.09 28.00 13.64
N ARG A 81 -37.97 28.58 13.15
CA ARG A 81 -37.83 28.83 11.71
C ARG A 81 -38.03 27.50 10.98
N PRO A 82 -38.84 27.45 9.92
CA PRO A 82 -38.96 26.25 9.12
C PRO A 82 -37.61 25.93 8.56
N VAL A 83 -37.08 24.73 8.91
CA VAL A 83 -35.92 24.14 8.23
C VAL A 83 -36.31 23.99 6.77
N ALA A 84 -35.66 24.77 5.92
CA ALA A 84 -35.81 24.62 4.48
C ALA A 84 -35.53 23.15 4.15
N LYS A 85 -36.54 22.44 3.63
CA LYS A 85 -36.39 21.12 3.05
C LYS A 85 -35.31 21.25 1.98
N THR A 86 -34.13 20.72 2.25
CA THR A 86 -33.12 20.47 1.20
C THR A 86 -33.84 19.70 0.11
N ALA A 87 -33.93 20.29 -1.06
CA ALA A 87 -34.44 19.60 -2.25
C ALA A 87 -33.66 18.30 -2.42
N PRO A 88 -34.30 17.17 -2.80
CA PRO A 88 -33.59 15.96 -3.08
C PRO A 88 -32.54 16.28 -4.16
N ALA A 89 -31.29 15.86 -3.90
CA ALA A 89 -30.22 15.96 -4.89
C ALA A 89 -30.72 15.36 -6.20
N ALA A 90 -30.71 16.12 -7.28
CA ALA A 90 -31.13 15.66 -8.60
C ALA A 90 -30.37 14.36 -8.89
N ALA A 91 -31.10 13.31 -9.31
CA ALA A 91 -30.49 12.06 -9.75
C ALA A 91 -29.38 12.38 -10.77
N PRO A 92 -28.20 11.73 -10.67
CA PRO A 92 -27.13 12.00 -11.61
C PRO A 92 -27.66 11.79 -13.02
N LYS A 93 -27.56 12.84 -13.87
CA LYS A 93 -27.85 12.73 -15.29
C LYS A 93 -27.04 11.57 -15.84
N GLU A 94 -27.70 10.63 -16.54
CA GLU A 94 -26.99 9.56 -17.23
C GLU A 94 -25.99 10.16 -18.20
N MET A 95 -24.71 9.85 -17.99
CA MET A 95 -23.63 10.34 -18.85
C MET A 95 -23.68 9.63 -20.20
N THR A 96 -23.44 10.36 -21.29
CA THR A 96 -23.20 9.76 -22.61
C THR A 96 -21.90 8.93 -22.56
N ASP A 97 -21.68 8.06 -23.55
CA ASP A 97 -20.47 7.23 -23.61
C ASP A 97 -19.21 8.08 -23.77
N GLU A 98 -19.28 9.18 -24.49
CA GLU A 98 -18.20 10.16 -24.58
C GLU A 98 -17.91 10.78 -23.20
N GLN A 99 -18.94 11.21 -22.48
CA GLN A 99 -18.79 11.78 -21.13
C GLN A 99 -18.21 10.76 -20.15
N LYS A 100 -18.60 9.48 -20.23
CA LYS A 100 -18.02 8.38 -19.44
C LYS A 100 -16.52 8.20 -19.75
N THR A 101 -16.15 8.32 -21.03
CA THR A 101 -14.75 8.21 -21.48
C THR A 101 -13.92 9.39 -20.94
N ILE A 102 -14.43 10.62 -21.00
CA ILE A 102 -13.78 11.80 -20.43
C ILE A 102 -13.68 11.68 -18.91
N TYR A 103 -14.71 11.18 -18.24
CA TYR A 103 -14.68 10.92 -16.80
C TYR A 103 -13.63 9.86 -16.44
N ALA A 104 -13.51 8.81 -17.24
CA ALA A 104 -12.47 7.79 -17.07
C ALA A 104 -11.05 8.35 -17.22
N LEU A 105 -10.84 9.31 -18.13
CA LEU A 105 -9.57 10.05 -18.21
C LEU A 105 -9.29 10.80 -16.91
N GLY A 106 -10.28 11.48 -16.33
CA GLY A 106 -10.17 12.14 -15.02
C GLY A 106 -9.80 11.16 -13.90
N LEU A 107 -10.41 9.95 -13.89
CA LEU A 107 -10.06 8.89 -12.94
C LEU A 107 -8.62 8.39 -13.10
N SER A 108 -8.12 8.33 -14.33
CA SER A 108 -6.73 7.96 -14.62
C SER A 108 -5.74 8.99 -14.04
N ILE A 109 -6.01 10.28 -14.24
CA ILE A 109 -5.22 11.36 -13.63
C ILE A 109 -5.27 11.27 -12.10
N ALA A 110 -6.47 11.13 -11.52
CA ALA A 110 -6.64 11.00 -10.07
C ALA A 110 -5.85 9.79 -9.49
N ARG A 111 -5.76 8.70 -10.26
CA ARG A 111 -4.95 7.53 -9.87
C ARG A 111 -3.47 7.86 -9.80
N SER A 112 -2.94 8.64 -10.74
CA SER A 112 -1.54 9.09 -10.74
C SER A 112 -1.23 10.03 -9.57
N LEU A 113 -2.23 10.76 -9.07
CA LEU A 113 -2.08 11.67 -7.94
C LEU A 113 -2.12 10.98 -6.57
N LYS A 114 -2.45 9.69 -6.50
CA LYS A 114 -2.52 8.95 -5.22
C LYS A 114 -1.20 8.97 -4.42
N THR A 115 -0.07 8.97 -5.10
CA THR A 115 1.26 9.00 -4.47
C THR A 115 1.51 10.28 -3.66
N PHE A 116 0.78 11.35 -3.93
CA PHE A 116 0.89 12.62 -3.22
C PHE A 116 0.01 12.70 -1.98
N SER A 117 -0.92 11.76 -1.76
CA SER A 117 -1.85 11.74 -0.62
C SER A 117 -2.53 13.10 -0.39
N LEU A 118 -3.04 13.71 -1.47
CA LEU A 118 -3.62 15.04 -1.44
C LEU A 118 -4.90 15.09 -0.61
N SER A 119 -5.01 16.09 0.25
CA SER A 119 -6.26 16.45 0.93
C SER A 119 -7.30 16.99 -0.06
N PRO A 120 -8.59 17.05 0.32
CA PRO A 120 -9.63 17.65 -0.53
C PRO A 120 -9.30 19.08 -0.98
N ALA A 121 -8.77 19.93 -0.09
CA ALA A 121 -8.37 21.30 -0.41
C ALA A 121 -7.20 21.35 -1.40
N GLU A 122 -6.20 20.46 -1.27
CA GLU A 122 -5.08 20.35 -2.21
C GLU A 122 -5.54 19.81 -3.56
N MET A 123 -6.53 18.91 -3.58
CA MET A 123 -7.15 18.44 -4.81
C MET A 123 -7.90 19.56 -5.53
N ASP A 124 -8.49 20.51 -4.81
CA ASP A 124 -9.13 21.70 -5.43
C ASP A 124 -8.09 22.60 -6.10
N VAL A 125 -6.87 22.73 -5.54
CA VAL A 125 -5.75 23.43 -6.21
C VAL A 125 -5.35 22.72 -7.52
N VAL A 126 -5.33 21.39 -7.54
CA VAL A 126 -5.05 20.63 -8.77
C VAL A 126 -6.14 20.86 -9.82
N LYS A 127 -7.42 20.84 -9.43
CA LYS A 127 -8.54 21.15 -10.34
C LYS A 127 -8.44 22.56 -10.91
N GLN A 128 -8.10 23.54 -10.07
CA GLN A 128 -7.86 24.91 -10.50
C GLN A 128 -6.73 24.98 -11.54
N ALA A 129 -5.60 24.32 -11.29
CA ALA A 129 -4.47 24.29 -12.21
C ALA A 129 -4.84 23.69 -13.58
N LEU A 130 -5.66 22.63 -13.60
CA LEU A 130 -6.17 22.04 -14.85
C LEU A 130 -7.06 23.01 -15.62
N THR A 131 -7.92 23.76 -14.92
CA THR A 131 -8.80 24.79 -15.51
C THR A 131 -7.99 25.95 -16.08
N ASP A 132 -7.02 26.46 -15.32
CA ASP A 132 -6.16 27.56 -15.72
C ASP A 132 -5.28 27.21 -16.93
N SER A 133 -4.76 25.96 -16.94
CA SER A 133 -4.02 25.43 -18.08
C SER A 133 -4.87 25.35 -19.35
N ALA A 134 -6.11 24.87 -19.24
CA ALA A 134 -7.04 24.83 -20.37
C ALA A 134 -7.40 26.24 -20.92
N ALA A 135 -7.38 27.25 -20.05
CA ALA A 135 -7.59 28.64 -20.39
C ALA A 135 -6.32 29.36 -20.89
N ASN A 136 -5.17 28.69 -20.94
CA ASN A 136 -3.86 29.28 -21.22
C ASN A 136 -3.48 30.44 -20.27
N LYS A 137 -3.85 30.33 -19.00
CA LYS A 137 -3.59 31.29 -17.93
C LYS A 137 -3.09 30.63 -16.65
N PRO A 138 -1.98 29.91 -16.71
CA PRO A 138 -1.44 29.26 -15.50
C PRO A 138 -0.99 30.32 -14.48
N ALA A 139 -1.33 30.10 -13.20
CA ALA A 139 -0.96 31.00 -12.11
C ALA A 139 0.52 30.90 -11.73
N VAL A 140 1.19 29.81 -12.10
CA VAL A 140 2.62 29.57 -11.83
C VAL A 140 3.30 28.93 -13.05
N GLU A 141 4.60 29.12 -13.18
CA GLU A 141 5.41 28.53 -14.24
C GLU A 141 5.87 27.12 -13.87
N LEU A 142 5.59 26.17 -14.77
CA LEU A 142 5.94 24.75 -14.56
C LEU A 142 7.45 24.54 -14.50
N GLU A 143 8.24 25.32 -15.25
CA GLU A 143 9.71 25.26 -15.28
C GLU A 143 10.30 25.58 -13.91
N THR A 144 9.71 26.52 -13.19
CA THR A 144 10.15 26.94 -11.86
C THR A 144 9.72 25.94 -10.76
N TRP A 145 8.51 25.41 -10.84
CA TRP A 145 7.93 24.60 -9.77
C TRP A 145 7.95 23.10 -10.05
N GLY A 146 8.06 22.68 -11.31
CA GLY A 146 8.14 21.29 -11.73
C GLY A 146 9.22 20.48 -10.98
N PRO A 147 10.47 20.97 -10.86
CA PRO A 147 11.52 20.26 -10.13
C PRO A 147 11.21 19.97 -8.65
N LYS A 148 10.28 20.73 -8.05
CA LYS A 148 9.87 20.54 -6.63
C LYS A 148 8.85 19.42 -6.44
N ILE A 149 8.20 18.94 -7.52
CA ILE A 149 7.15 17.91 -7.45
C ILE A 149 7.70 16.61 -6.89
N GLN A 150 8.90 16.22 -7.29
CA GLN A 150 9.54 15.00 -6.78
C GLN A 150 9.76 15.07 -5.27
N GLY A 151 10.30 16.17 -4.75
CA GLY A 151 10.51 16.35 -3.31
C GLY A 151 9.18 16.37 -2.52
N LEU A 152 8.10 16.90 -3.10
CA LEU A 152 6.78 16.80 -2.49
C LEU A 152 6.31 15.35 -2.41
N SER A 153 6.47 14.58 -3.49
CA SER A 153 6.10 13.16 -3.52
C SER A 153 6.85 12.35 -2.45
N GLU A 154 8.17 12.54 -2.37
CA GLU A 154 9.02 11.85 -1.39
C GLU A 154 8.65 12.20 0.06
N SER A 155 8.43 13.49 0.35
CA SER A 155 8.03 13.93 1.70
C SER A 155 6.66 13.37 2.09
N ARG A 156 5.71 13.31 1.16
CA ARG A 156 4.38 12.74 1.41
C ARG A 156 4.43 11.22 1.61
N ALA A 157 5.22 10.52 0.79
CA ALA A 157 5.44 9.08 0.95
C ALA A 157 6.04 8.77 2.33
N ALA A 158 7.04 9.53 2.78
CA ALA A 158 7.63 9.37 4.10
C ALA A 158 6.61 9.53 5.23
N LEU A 159 5.76 10.56 5.17
CA LEU A 159 4.70 10.80 6.17
C LEU A 159 3.67 9.65 6.18
N VAL A 160 3.28 9.15 5.01
CA VAL A 160 2.38 7.99 4.92
C VAL A 160 3.03 6.76 5.54
N THR A 161 4.29 6.49 5.22
CA THR A 161 5.05 5.35 5.77
C THR A 161 5.12 5.39 7.30
N VAL A 162 5.42 6.54 7.90
CA VAL A 162 5.46 6.69 9.37
C VAL A 162 4.10 6.38 9.98
N LYS A 163 3.04 6.96 9.44
CA LYS A 163 1.67 6.76 9.93
C LYS A 163 1.20 5.31 9.78
N GLU A 164 1.50 4.69 8.64
CA GLU A 164 1.18 3.27 8.40
C GLU A 164 1.96 2.36 9.35
N LYS A 165 3.23 2.66 9.62
CA LYS A 165 4.07 1.88 10.54
C LYS A 165 3.56 1.97 11.98
N GLU A 166 3.12 3.14 12.43
CA GLU A 166 2.49 3.31 13.75
C GLU A 166 1.19 2.49 13.86
N ALA A 167 0.29 2.61 12.88
CA ALA A 167 -0.96 1.85 12.85
C ALA A 167 -0.72 0.33 12.78
N SER A 168 0.25 -0.09 11.96
CA SER A 168 0.68 -1.48 11.81
C SER A 168 1.23 -2.06 13.10
N ASN A 169 2.09 -1.33 13.79
CA ASN A 169 2.65 -1.76 15.07
C ASN A 169 1.57 -1.90 16.16
N ALA A 170 0.65 -0.95 16.22
CA ALA A 170 -0.49 -1.02 17.14
C ALA A 170 -1.38 -2.23 16.84
N TYR A 171 -1.66 -2.52 15.56
CA TYR A 171 -2.42 -3.68 15.13
C TYR A 171 -1.72 -4.99 15.49
N CYS A 172 -0.43 -5.13 15.18
CA CYS A 172 0.37 -6.32 15.51
C CYS A 172 0.43 -6.56 17.03
N ALA A 173 0.59 -5.49 17.83
CA ALA A 173 0.59 -5.58 19.28
C ALA A 173 -0.75 -6.10 19.82
N LYS A 174 -1.85 -5.57 19.31
CA LYS A 174 -3.21 -6.03 19.67
C LYS A 174 -3.44 -7.50 19.26
N ALA A 175 -3.10 -7.84 18.02
CA ALA A 175 -3.30 -9.19 17.49
C ALA A 175 -2.47 -10.24 18.27
N ALA A 176 -1.29 -9.87 18.77
CA ALA A 176 -0.45 -10.75 19.59
C ALA A 176 -1.09 -11.12 20.95
N THR A 177 -2.08 -10.35 21.42
CA THR A 177 -2.81 -10.64 22.66
C THR A 177 -4.07 -11.49 22.45
N GLU A 178 -4.43 -11.77 21.20
CA GLU A 178 -5.60 -12.60 20.91
C GLU A 178 -5.42 -14.06 21.33
N PRO A 179 -6.48 -14.76 21.76
CA PRO A 179 -6.42 -16.16 22.08
C PRO A 179 -5.88 -17.00 20.92
N GLY A 180 -4.90 -17.86 21.19
CA GLY A 180 -4.25 -18.71 20.20
C GLY A 180 -3.18 -18.03 19.34
N ALA A 181 -2.96 -16.72 19.50
CA ALA A 181 -1.89 -16.02 18.82
C ALA A 181 -0.53 -16.29 19.48
N LYS A 182 0.50 -16.43 18.65
CA LYS A 182 1.91 -16.59 19.06
C LYS A 182 2.74 -15.53 18.34
N LYS A 183 3.41 -14.67 19.11
CA LYS A 183 4.37 -13.71 18.56
C LYS A 183 5.77 -14.30 18.57
N THR A 184 6.46 -14.24 17.44
CA THR A 184 7.84 -14.70 17.31
C THR A 184 8.86 -13.59 17.59
N ALA A 185 10.14 -13.93 17.62
CA ALA A 185 11.22 -12.96 17.83
C ALA A 185 11.34 -11.93 16.69
N SER A 186 10.96 -12.29 15.45
CA SER A 186 10.94 -11.38 14.31
C SER A 186 9.76 -10.39 14.33
N GLY A 187 8.81 -10.59 15.26
CA GLY A 187 7.59 -9.82 15.36
C GLY A 187 6.41 -10.40 14.58
N LEU A 188 6.59 -11.51 13.86
CA LEU A 188 5.48 -12.23 13.22
C LEU A 188 4.44 -12.64 14.27
N VAL A 189 3.17 -12.39 14.00
CA VAL A 189 2.08 -12.95 14.80
C VAL A 189 1.45 -14.09 14.01
N TYR A 190 1.55 -15.29 14.55
CA TYR A 190 1.02 -16.54 13.99
C TYR A 190 -0.22 -16.96 14.77
N LYS A 191 -1.29 -17.32 14.09
CA LYS A 191 -2.50 -17.88 14.70
C LYS A 191 -3.00 -19.05 13.86
N GLU A 192 -3.02 -20.23 14.46
CA GLU A 192 -3.58 -21.42 13.85
C GLU A 192 -5.12 -21.36 13.89
N LEU A 193 -5.76 -21.54 12.74
CA LEU A 193 -7.21 -21.62 12.61
C LEU A 193 -7.68 -23.07 12.56
N THR A 194 -6.99 -23.89 11.77
CA THR A 194 -7.25 -25.31 11.64
C THR A 194 -5.91 -26.03 11.66
N PRO A 195 -5.71 -26.97 12.59
CA PRO A 195 -4.45 -27.71 12.64
C PRO A 195 -4.32 -28.66 11.44
N GLY A 196 -3.14 -28.68 10.85
CA GLY A 196 -2.80 -29.68 9.83
C GLY A 196 -2.29 -30.97 10.46
N THR A 197 -2.37 -32.08 9.73
CA THR A 197 -1.92 -33.40 10.16
C THR A 197 -0.68 -33.89 9.42
N GLY A 198 -0.31 -33.22 8.32
CA GLY A 198 0.84 -33.59 7.51
C GLY A 198 2.18 -33.07 8.03
N ALA A 199 3.22 -33.15 7.20
CA ALA A 199 4.55 -32.63 7.51
C ALA A 199 4.56 -31.10 7.53
N SER A 200 5.53 -30.52 8.26
CA SER A 200 5.85 -29.09 8.16
C SER A 200 6.93 -28.88 7.11
N PRO A 201 6.85 -27.82 6.30
CA PRO A 201 7.88 -27.51 5.31
C PRO A 201 9.13 -26.91 5.97
N VAL A 202 10.25 -27.00 5.27
CA VAL A 202 11.49 -26.28 5.61
C VAL A 202 11.72 -25.12 4.63
N ALA A 203 12.63 -24.21 4.97
CA ALA A 203 12.86 -22.97 4.18
C ALA A 203 13.27 -23.20 2.72
N SER A 204 13.84 -24.35 2.39
CA SER A 204 14.23 -24.74 1.03
C SER A 204 13.09 -25.35 0.20
N ASP A 205 11.97 -25.68 0.83
CA ASP A 205 10.88 -26.36 0.16
C ASP A 205 10.06 -25.42 -0.72
N THR A 206 9.41 -26.03 -1.70
CA THR A 206 8.35 -25.40 -2.47
C THR A 206 7.00 -25.82 -1.90
N VAL A 207 6.11 -24.87 -1.67
CA VAL A 207 4.79 -25.14 -1.09
C VAL A 207 3.68 -24.73 -2.04
N LYS A 208 2.60 -25.49 -2.03
CA LYS A 208 1.35 -25.20 -2.71
C LYS A 208 0.32 -24.77 -1.69
N VAL A 209 -0.24 -23.58 -1.86
CA VAL A 209 -1.11 -22.95 -0.89
C VAL A 209 -2.33 -22.29 -1.55
N HIS A 210 -3.44 -22.22 -0.81
CA HIS A 210 -4.40 -21.16 -0.99
C HIS A 210 -4.10 -20.04 0.00
N TYR A 211 -4.25 -18.79 -0.45
CA TYR A 211 -4.03 -17.64 0.42
C TYR A 211 -4.88 -16.44 0.05
N ARG A 212 -5.07 -15.57 1.03
CA ARG A 212 -5.66 -14.25 0.90
C ARG A 212 -4.81 -13.26 1.69
N GLY A 213 -4.35 -12.20 1.02
CA GLY A 213 -3.56 -11.13 1.62
C GLY A 213 -4.36 -9.85 1.74
N THR A 214 -4.42 -9.28 2.95
CA THR A 214 -5.12 -8.02 3.24
C THR A 214 -4.23 -7.06 4.04
N LEU A 215 -4.50 -5.77 3.89
CA LEU A 215 -4.00 -4.73 4.77
C LEU A 215 -4.79 -4.72 6.09
N ILE A 216 -4.35 -3.92 7.06
CA ILE A 216 -5.00 -3.79 8.38
C ILE A 216 -6.40 -3.18 8.31
N ASP A 217 -6.72 -2.44 7.24
CA ASP A 217 -8.05 -1.87 6.95
C ASP A 217 -9.00 -2.87 6.24
N GLY A 218 -8.53 -4.10 5.98
CA GLY A 218 -9.26 -5.14 5.26
C GLY A 218 -9.16 -5.05 3.74
N THR A 219 -8.46 -4.07 3.18
CA THR A 219 -8.21 -3.98 1.73
C THR A 219 -7.43 -5.18 1.25
N GLU A 220 -8.02 -5.99 0.38
CA GLU A 220 -7.36 -7.14 -0.23
C GLU A 220 -6.43 -6.70 -1.35
N PHE A 221 -5.16 -7.06 -1.25
CA PHE A 221 -4.16 -6.74 -2.27
C PHE A 221 -3.80 -7.93 -3.17
N ASP A 222 -3.98 -9.17 -2.67
CA ASP A 222 -3.74 -10.39 -3.45
C ASP A 222 -4.53 -11.57 -2.89
N SER A 223 -4.95 -12.50 -3.77
CA SER A 223 -5.70 -13.69 -3.37
C SER A 223 -5.63 -14.77 -4.45
N SER A 224 -5.27 -15.99 -4.05
CA SER A 224 -5.35 -17.18 -4.90
C SER A 224 -6.79 -17.61 -5.15
N TYR A 225 -7.69 -17.33 -4.20
CA TYR A 225 -9.12 -17.64 -4.34
C TYR A 225 -9.77 -16.85 -5.49
N LYS A 226 -9.39 -15.58 -5.69
CA LYS A 226 -9.88 -14.79 -6.83
C LYS A 226 -9.46 -15.34 -8.19
N ARG A 227 -8.34 -16.04 -8.23
CA ARG A 227 -7.85 -16.71 -9.44
C ARG A 227 -8.43 -18.12 -9.59
N ASN A 228 -9.17 -18.63 -8.59
CA ASN A 228 -9.68 -19.99 -8.50
C ASN A 228 -8.59 -21.06 -8.68
N GLU A 229 -7.36 -20.76 -8.31
CA GLU A 229 -6.19 -21.63 -8.49
C GLU A 229 -5.23 -21.49 -7.31
N PRO A 230 -4.75 -22.61 -6.69
CA PRO A 230 -3.70 -22.59 -5.71
C PRO A 230 -2.40 -22.03 -6.30
N ALA A 231 -1.64 -21.36 -5.49
CA ALA A 231 -0.34 -20.82 -5.89
C ALA A 231 0.80 -21.68 -5.33
N THR A 232 1.88 -21.79 -6.11
CA THR A 232 3.06 -22.56 -5.73
C THR A 232 4.25 -21.61 -5.58
N PHE A 233 4.92 -21.66 -4.41
CA PHE A 233 6.02 -20.77 -4.07
C PHE A 233 7.20 -21.54 -3.45
N PRO A 234 8.45 -21.31 -3.91
CA PRO A 234 9.63 -21.64 -3.14
C PRO A 234 9.69 -20.75 -1.88
N LEU A 235 9.74 -21.33 -0.68
CA LEU A 235 9.74 -20.56 0.58
C LEU A 235 10.98 -19.68 0.76
N GLY A 236 12.08 -19.98 0.09
CA GLY A 236 13.27 -19.11 0.06
C GLY A 236 13.08 -17.81 -0.76
N ASN A 237 12.05 -17.71 -1.61
CA ASN A 237 11.84 -16.59 -2.53
C ASN A 237 10.63 -15.72 -2.18
N VAL A 238 9.98 -15.95 -1.06
CA VAL A 238 8.87 -15.15 -0.56
C VAL A 238 9.34 -14.15 0.51
N ILE A 239 8.44 -13.32 1.03
CA ILE A 239 8.76 -12.42 2.14
C ILE A 239 9.17 -13.22 3.39
N LYS A 240 10.03 -12.64 4.23
CA LYS A 240 10.56 -13.31 5.43
C LYS A 240 9.46 -13.84 6.36
N GLY A 241 8.37 -13.08 6.51
CA GLY A 241 7.21 -13.49 7.31
C GLY A 241 6.57 -14.79 6.80
N TRP A 242 6.53 -15.03 5.49
CA TRP A 242 6.07 -16.29 4.93
C TRP A 242 7.09 -17.40 5.11
N THR A 243 8.37 -17.14 4.82
CA THR A 243 9.43 -18.14 5.05
C THR A 243 9.39 -18.64 6.49
N GLU A 244 9.21 -17.75 7.46
CA GLU A 244 9.11 -18.12 8.87
C GLU A 244 7.77 -18.78 9.21
N GLY A 245 6.65 -18.10 8.86
CA GLY A 245 5.32 -18.49 9.32
C GLY A 245 4.80 -19.80 8.71
N VAL A 246 5.10 -20.08 7.44
CA VAL A 246 4.64 -21.30 6.77
C VAL A 246 5.37 -22.53 7.31
N GLN A 247 6.62 -22.39 7.78
CA GLN A 247 7.33 -23.48 8.47
C GLN A 247 6.69 -23.89 9.80
N LEU A 248 5.89 -23.00 10.42
CA LEU A 248 5.14 -23.31 11.64
C LEU A 248 3.84 -24.10 11.35
N MET A 249 3.42 -24.15 10.09
CA MET A 249 2.22 -24.86 9.66
C MET A 249 2.52 -26.34 9.37
N LYS A 250 1.46 -27.14 9.34
CA LYS A 250 1.49 -28.50 8.79
C LYS A 250 0.58 -28.59 7.57
N VAL A 251 0.92 -29.45 6.63
CA VAL A 251 0.07 -29.75 5.46
C VAL A 251 -1.35 -30.13 5.90
N GLY A 252 -2.35 -29.56 5.22
CA GLY A 252 -3.77 -29.64 5.55
C GLY A 252 -4.22 -28.62 6.60
N GLY A 253 -3.32 -27.76 7.10
CA GLY A 253 -3.61 -26.74 8.09
C GLY A 253 -3.94 -25.38 7.47
N LYS A 254 -4.63 -24.54 8.26
CA LYS A 254 -4.98 -23.17 7.93
C LYS A 254 -4.58 -22.22 9.04
N SER A 255 -3.92 -21.12 8.71
CA SER A 255 -3.38 -20.18 9.71
C SER A 255 -3.47 -18.73 9.23
N ILE A 256 -3.48 -17.81 10.17
CA ILE A 256 -3.28 -16.38 9.93
C ILE A 256 -1.83 -16.02 10.29
N LEU A 257 -1.17 -15.33 9.36
CA LEU A 257 0.14 -14.73 9.55
C LEU A 257 -0.02 -13.22 9.48
N ILE A 258 0.35 -12.50 10.54
CA ILE A 258 0.39 -11.04 10.54
C ILE A 258 1.85 -10.64 10.54
N CYS A 259 2.29 -10.12 9.41
CA CYS A 259 3.68 -9.80 9.13
C CYS A 259 3.88 -8.29 9.29
N PRO A 260 4.63 -7.79 10.29
CA PRO A 260 5.09 -6.41 10.33
C PRO A 260 5.87 -6.06 9.07
N SER A 261 5.92 -4.78 8.71
CA SER A 261 6.57 -4.31 7.49
C SER A 261 8.02 -4.78 7.36
N ASP A 262 8.77 -4.89 8.47
CA ASP A 262 10.20 -5.26 8.49
C ASP A 262 10.48 -6.69 7.99
N ILE A 263 9.50 -7.58 8.06
CA ILE A 263 9.54 -8.95 7.51
C ILE A 263 8.62 -9.13 6.29
N ALA A 264 8.11 -8.02 5.75
CA ALA A 264 7.26 -7.95 4.55
C ALA A 264 7.95 -7.09 3.47
N TYR A 265 7.39 -5.94 3.12
CA TYR A 265 7.92 -5.06 2.06
C TYR A 265 8.58 -3.78 2.58
N GLY A 266 8.85 -3.69 3.88
CA GLY A 266 9.57 -2.58 4.51
C GLY A 266 8.90 -1.23 4.32
N ASP A 267 9.73 -0.19 4.39
CA ASP A 267 9.29 1.20 4.26
C ASP A 267 9.04 1.62 2.80
N GLN A 268 9.47 0.81 1.82
CA GLN A 268 9.26 1.08 0.40
C GLN A 268 7.87 0.64 -0.08
N GLY A 269 7.28 -0.40 0.51
CA GLY A 269 6.01 -0.95 0.08
C GLY A 269 6.03 -1.55 -1.33
N ARG A 270 4.86 -1.61 -1.97
CA ARG A 270 4.62 -2.05 -3.35
C ARG A 270 3.48 -1.22 -3.95
N PRO A 271 3.19 -1.27 -5.27
CA PRO A 271 2.14 -0.45 -5.89
C PRO A 271 0.76 -0.53 -5.24
N SER A 272 0.40 -1.65 -4.62
CA SER A 272 -0.86 -1.86 -3.89
C SER A 272 -0.70 -1.93 -2.36
N ILE A 273 0.53 -1.77 -1.84
CA ILE A 273 0.87 -1.93 -0.43
C ILE A 273 1.67 -0.71 0.02
N PRO A 274 1.13 0.12 0.91
CA PRO A 274 1.85 1.28 1.45
C PRO A 274 3.17 0.87 2.13
N GLY A 275 4.15 1.78 2.10
CA GLY A 275 5.35 1.62 2.92
C GLY A 275 4.99 1.59 4.41
N GLY A 276 5.66 0.75 5.18
CA GLY A 276 5.39 0.58 6.61
C GLY A 276 4.18 -0.27 6.97
N ALA A 277 3.40 -0.75 5.98
CA ALA A 277 2.19 -1.53 6.21
C ALA A 277 2.49 -2.94 6.74
N ALA A 278 1.76 -3.36 7.78
CA ALA A 278 1.67 -4.76 8.16
C ALA A 278 0.71 -5.50 7.22
N LEU A 279 1.03 -6.75 6.93
CA LEU A 279 0.26 -7.60 6.03
C LEU A 279 -0.36 -8.76 6.80
N ILE A 280 -1.63 -9.00 6.52
CA ILE A 280 -2.39 -10.10 7.11
C ILE A 280 -2.60 -11.13 6.00
N PHE A 281 -2.09 -12.33 6.21
CA PHE A 281 -2.31 -13.45 5.32
C PHE A 281 -3.11 -14.54 6.01
N GLU A 282 -4.18 -14.96 5.39
CA GLU A 282 -4.85 -16.21 5.68
C GLU A 282 -4.31 -17.24 4.69
N ILE A 283 -3.67 -18.30 5.18
CA ILE A 283 -2.98 -19.29 4.36
C ILE A 283 -3.51 -20.68 4.70
N GLU A 284 -3.81 -21.46 3.67
CA GLU A 284 -4.10 -22.88 3.74
C GLU A 284 -2.97 -23.64 3.03
N LEU A 285 -2.22 -24.43 3.78
CA LEU A 285 -1.10 -25.20 3.26
C LEU A 285 -1.60 -26.54 2.72
N LEU A 286 -1.62 -26.66 1.38
CA LEU A 286 -2.16 -27.85 0.70
C LEU A 286 -1.13 -28.96 0.55
N GLU A 287 0.10 -28.61 0.16
CA GLU A 287 1.11 -29.61 -0.23
C GLU A 287 2.53 -29.02 -0.11
N ILE A 288 3.49 -29.88 0.17
CA ILE A 288 4.93 -29.61 -0.01
C ILE A 288 5.33 -30.27 -1.33
N VAL A 289 5.66 -29.46 -2.33
CA VAL A 289 6.08 -29.91 -3.65
C VAL A 289 7.56 -30.25 -3.58
N LYS A 290 7.91 -31.49 -3.88
CA LYS A 290 9.30 -32.01 -3.88
C LYS A 290 9.95 -31.84 -5.25
#